data_f7f459376ed6ba31c34e767f30be8991
#
_entry.id   f7f459376ed6ba31c34e767f30be8991
#
_cell.length_a   1.000
_cell.length_b   1.000
_cell.length_c   1.000
_cell.angle_alpha   90.00
_cell.angle_beta   90.00
_cell.angle_gamma   90.00
#
_symmetry.space_group_name_H-M   'P 1'
#
loop_
_entity.id
_entity.type
_entity.pdbx_description
1 polymer ?
#
loop_
_entity_poly.entity_id
_entity_poly.type
_entity_poly.pdbx_seq_one_letter_code
_entity_poly.pdbx_strand_id
1 'polypeptide(L)'
;MITTIRSDLYRLVRGTGLYVTAAILIALAVAQVAPSAPGTIGIILNNAPSRQNLTGPDTLRLLLSTGNSLIFFAIPVFVVVAGGIFSSGAVKNALATGQSRTRLYAAKWLLTSLIVLTLVVVYLGSGLLATTIVRGPGTWTASDLSALVLGVLAQVVILLAFTSVGVALTFWLRNGAAAWAYLGFALVPVIAHIALGQTMSPEKLAATIPYNIAVSITAFADWGSLTT
;
A
#
# COMPACT_ATOMS: atom_id res chain seq x y z
N MET A 1 12.55 -22.53 8.46
CA MET A 1 11.84 -21.25 8.20
C MET A 1 12.82 -20.08 8.07
N ILE A 2 13.69 -19.82 9.03
CA ILE A 2 14.65 -18.70 9.00
C ILE A 2 15.60 -18.79 7.78
N THR A 3 16.12 -19.97 7.46
CA THR A 3 17.02 -20.18 6.31
C THR A 3 16.34 -19.85 4.98
N THR A 4 15.05 -20.21 4.82
CA THR A 4 14.26 -19.89 3.63
C THR A 4 14.07 -18.38 3.49
N ILE A 5 13.68 -17.71 4.58
CA ILE A 5 13.50 -16.25 4.60
C ILE A 5 14.82 -15.55 4.25
N ARG A 6 15.94 -15.99 4.83
CA ARG A 6 17.26 -15.40 4.58
C ARG A 6 17.70 -15.55 3.13
N SER A 7 17.49 -16.71 2.52
CA SER A 7 17.85 -16.94 1.11
C SER A 7 16.99 -16.08 0.17
N ASP A 8 15.69 -15.97 0.44
CA ASP A 8 14.78 -15.16 -0.34
C ASP A 8 15.09 -13.66 -0.21
N LEU A 9 15.38 -13.20 1.02
CA LEU A 9 15.78 -11.81 1.26
C LEU A 9 17.06 -11.46 0.51
N TYR A 10 18.06 -12.36 0.55
CA TYR A 10 19.30 -12.17 -0.20
C TYR A 10 19.08 -12.06 -1.70
N ARG A 11 18.21 -12.90 -2.26
CA ARG A 11 17.81 -12.85 -3.67
C ARG A 11 17.09 -11.56 -4.04
N LEU A 12 16.20 -11.09 -3.15
CA LEU A 12 15.44 -9.85 -3.35
C LEU A 12 16.32 -8.61 -3.31
N VAL A 13 17.25 -8.53 -2.34
CA VAL A 13 18.20 -7.42 -2.22
C VAL A 13 19.14 -7.34 -3.42
N ARG A 14 19.45 -8.45 -4.07
CA ARG A 14 20.24 -8.45 -5.31
C ARG A 14 19.40 -8.20 -6.57
N GLY A 15 18.07 -8.31 -6.48
CA GLY A 15 17.16 -8.04 -7.59
C GLY A 15 16.91 -6.56 -7.77
N THR A 16 16.88 -6.10 -9.02
CA THR A 16 16.59 -4.69 -9.35
C THR A 16 15.15 -4.28 -9.05
N GLY A 17 14.22 -5.22 -9.04
CA GLY A 17 12.78 -4.95 -8.91
C GLY A 17 12.40 -4.21 -7.61
N LEU A 18 13.01 -4.58 -6.48
CA LEU A 18 12.75 -3.92 -5.20
C LEU A 18 13.21 -2.46 -5.21
N TYR A 19 14.40 -2.20 -5.76
CA TYR A 19 14.95 -0.84 -5.87
C TYR A 19 14.14 0.04 -6.80
N VAL A 20 13.69 -0.51 -7.94
CA VAL A 20 12.81 0.21 -8.87
C VAL A 20 11.49 0.56 -8.20
N THR A 21 10.87 -0.38 -7.47
CA THR A 21 9.63 -0.12 -6.73
C THR A 21 9.83 0.95 -5.67
N ALA A 22 10.92 0.89 -4.91
CA ALA A 22 11.25 1.89 -3.90
C ALA A 22 11.51 3.27 -4.54
N ALA A 23 12.23 3.33 -5.65
CA ALA A 23 12.50 4.58 -6.37
C ALA A 23 11.21 5.23 -6.89
N ILE A 24 10.28 4.44 -7.44
CA ILE A 24 8.97 4.93 -7.88
C ILE A 24 8.18 5.47 -6.69
N LEU A 25 8.17 4.77 -5.54
CA LEU A 25 7.47 5.23 -4.34
C LEU A 25 8.06 6.54 -3.79
N ILE A 26 9.39 6.67 -3.77
CA ILE A 26 10.07 7.91 -3.36
C ILE A 26 9.67 9.04 -4.33
N ALA A 27 9.74 8.80 -5.64
CA ALA A 27 9.36 9.79 -6.64
C ALA A 27 7.90 10.24 -6.49
N LEU A 28 6.98 9.30 -6.24
CA LEU A 28 5.57 9.59 -5.98
C LEU A 28 5.36 10.40 -4.69
N ALA A 29 6.02 10.04 -3.61
CA ALA A 29 5.93 10.77 -2.34
C ALA A 29 6.42 12.20 -2.50
N VAL A 30 7.58 12.39 -3.15
CA VAL A 30 8.14 13.71 -3.44
C VAL A 30 7.25 14.52 -4.37
N ALA A 31 6.72 13.90 -5.44
CA ALA A 31 5.82 14.57 -6.38
C ALA A 31 4.53 15.06 -5.71
N GLN A 32 4.00 14.33 -4.72
CA GLN A 32 2.81 14.75 -3.98
C GLN A 32 3.03 15.98 -3.12
N VAL A 33 4.25 16.14 -2.62
CA VAL A 33 4.65 17.26 -1.75
C VAL A 33 5.16 18.46 -2.53
N ALA A 34 5.56 18.29 -3.79
CA ALA A 34 6.11 19.34 -4.62
C ALA A 34 5.09 20.50 -4.82
N PRO A 35 5.49 21.76 -4.61
CA PRO A 35 4.59 22.90 -4.68
C PRO A 35 4.02 23.19 -6.08
N SER A 36 4.71 22.75 -7.11
CA SER A 36 4.40 23.03 -8.53
C SER A 36 3.77 21.84 -9.27
N ALA A 37 3.49 20.72 -8.59
CA ALA A 37 2.85 19.60 -9.27
C ALA A 37 1.40 20.02 -9.61
N PRO A 38 1.06 20.25 -10.89
CA PRO A 38 -0.35 20.37 -11.27
C PRO A 38 -1.04 19.11 -10.82
N GLY A 39 -2.27 19.21 -10.35
CA GLY A 39 -3.06 18.15 -9.70
C GLY A 39 -3.23 16.82 -10.43
N THR A 40 -2.20 16.36 -11.09
CA THR A 40 -2.19 15.30 -12.10
C THR A 40 -2.32 13.89 -11.51
N ILE A 41 -2.13 13.70 -10.22
CA ILE A 41 -2.33 12.39 -9.57
C ILE A 41 -3.42 12.47 -8.48
N GLY A 42 -4.01 13.63 -8.27
CA GLY A 42 -5.20 13.84 -7.46
C GLY A 42 -6.50 13.43 -8.18
N ILE A 43 -6.46 12.43 -9.05
CA ILE A 43 -7.58 12.04 -9.92
C ILE A 43 -8.79 11.52 -9.13
N ILE A 44 -8.69 11.29 -7.83
CA ILE A 44 -9.78 10.62 -7.11
C ILE A 44 -10.28 11.38 -5.86
N LEU A 45 -9.62 12.43 -5.39
CA LEU A 45 -10.04 13.11 -4.15
C LEU A 45 -10.10 14.63 -4.33
N ASN A 46 -11.32 15.14 -4.50
CA ASN A 46 -11.67 16.54 -4.73
C ASN A 46 -11.40 17.53 -3.57
N ASN A 47 -10.71 17.12 -2.50
CA ASN A 47 -10.46 17.93 -1.32
C ASN A 47 -8.99 17.97 -0.90
N ALA A 48 -8.05 18.05 -1.86
CA ALA A 48 -6.67 18.28 -1.48
C ALA A 48 -6.53 19.70 -0.90
N PRO A 49 -6.07 19.88 0.35
CA PRO A 49 -5.75 21.19 0.90
C PRO A 49 -4.76 21.90 -0.02
N SER A 50 -4.85 23.23 -0.07
CA SER A 50 -3.95 24.03 -0.92
C SER A 50 -2.50 23.65 -0.61
N ARG A 51 -1.82 23.03 -1.57
CA ARG A 51 -0.47 22.46 -1.40
C ARG A 51 0.61 23.51 -1.12
N GLN A 52 0.24 24.79 -1.17
CA GLN A 52 1.18 25.90 -1.04
C GLN A 52 1.79 26.05 0.35
N ASN A 53 1.07 25.61 1.41
CA ASN A 53 1.48 25.80 2.81
C ASN A 53 1.49 24.50 3.62
N LEU A 54 1.78 23.36 3.00
CA LEU A 54 1.85 22.08 3.71
C LEU A 54 2.96 22.13 4.76
N THR A 55 2.59 21.92 6.01
CA THR A 55 3.51 21.68 7.14
C THR A 55 3.89 20.22 7.23
N GLY A 56 4.80 19.84 8.12
CA GLY A 56 5.13 18.44 8.36
C GLY A 56 3.92 17.55 8.68
N PRO A 57 3.06 17.95 9.65
CA PRO A 57 1.81 17.24 9.97
C PRO A 57 0.86 17.11 8.77
N ASP A 58 0.63 18.21 8.03
CA ASP A 58 -0.28 18.20 6.86
C ASP A 58 0.24 17.27 5.74
N THR A 59 1.55 17.25 5.55
CA THR A 59 2.18 16.33 4.61
C THR A 59 1.90 14.88 4.97
N LEU A 60 2.04 14.52 6.23
CA LEU A 60 1.73 13.16 6.67
C LEU A 60 0.26 12.80 6.49
N ARG A 61 -0.65 13.71 6.82
CA ARG A 61 -2.09 13.51 6.56
C ARG A 61 -2.35 13.30 5.06
N LEU A 62 -1.73 14.12 4.19
CA LEU A 62 -1.84 13.97 2.75
C LEU A 62 -1.28 12.62 2.28
N LEU A 63 -0.11 12.22 2.74
CA LEU A 63 0.51 10.94 2.36
C LEU A 63 -0.29 9.73 2.87
N LEU A 64 -0.88 9.82 4.05
CA LEU A 64 -1.74 8.77 4.59
C LEU A 64 -3.05 8.67 3.81
N SER A 65 -3.70 9.78 3.46
CA SER A 65 -4.93 9.77 2.66
C SER A 65 -4.70 9.22 1.25
N THR A 66 -3.53 9.49 0.66
CA THR A 66 -3.13 8.94 -0.64
C THR A 66 -2.48 7.56 -0.53
N GLY A 67 -2.15 7.13 0.68
CA GLY A 67 -1.50 5.85 0.98
C GLY A 67 -2.30 4.63 0.54
N ASN A 68 -3.60 4.76 0.29
CA ASN A 68 -4.42 3.69 -0.27
C ASN A 68 -3.92 3.19 -1.63
N SER A 69 -3.24 4.04 -2.40
CA SER A 69 -2.58 3.61 -3.65
C SER A 69 -1.40 2.66 -3.41
N LEU A 70 -0.86 2.58 -2.19
CA LEU A 70 0.22 1.65 -1.85
C LEU A 70 -0.18 0.18 -1.98
N ILE A 71 -1.50 -0.13 -1.93
CA ILE A 71 -1.99 -1.49 -2.20
C ILE A 71 -1.56 -2.01 -3.58
N PHE A 72 -1.44 -1.12 -4.57
CA PHE A 72 -0.97 -1.49 -5.91
C PHE A 72 0.53 -1.79 -5.95
N PHE A 73 1.31 -1.15 -5.09
CA PHE A 73 2.74 -1.40 -4.98
C PHE A 73 3.09 -2.69 -4.22
N ALA A 74 2.11 -3.31 -3.56
CA ALA A 74 2.27 -4.66 -3.04
C ALA A 74 2.34 -5.72 -4.17
N ILE A 75 1.79 -5.43 -5.37
CA ILE A 75 1.75 -6.37 -6.50
C ILE A 75 3.14 -6.87 -6.89
N PRO A 76 4.11 -6.02 -7.27
CA PRO A 76 5.43 -6.50 -7.64
C PRO A 76 6.10 -7.27 -6.50
N VAL A 77 5.84 -6.90 -5.24
CA VAL A 77 6.42 -7.57 -4.08
C VAL A 77 5.90 -9.00 -3.95
N PHE A 78 4.58 -9.22 -3.88
CA PHE A 78 4.07 -10.59 -3.73
C PHE A 78 4.28 -11.44 -4.99
N VAL A 79 4.29 -10.86 -6.18
CA VAL A 79 4.60 -11.58 -7.43
C VAL A 79 6.05 -12.08 -7.42
N VAL A 80 6.99 -11.26 -7.00
CA VAL A 80 8.41 -11.65 -6.94
C VAL A 80 8.67 -12.60 -5.77
N VAL A 81 8.14 -12.32 -4.58
CA VAL A 81 8.41 -13.10 -3.36
C VAL A 81 7.65 -14.42 -3.34
N ALA A 82 6.34 -14.37 -3.59
CA ALA A 82 5.49 -15.55 -3.54
C ALA A 82 5.40 -16.25 -4.91
N GLY A 83 5.32 -15.50 -6.02
CA GLY A 83 5.24 -16.05 -7.37
C GLY A 83 6.54 -16.69 -7.85
N GLY A 84 7.69 -16.15 -7.47
CA GLY A 84 8.99 -16.64 -7.89
C GLY A 84 9.30 -18.09 -7.52
N ILE A 85 8.65 -18.64 -6.48
CA ILE A 85 8.80 -20.06 -6.11
C ILE A 85 8.10 -21.01 -7.08
N PHE A 86 7.02 -20.57 -7.71
CA PHE A 86 6.28 -21.38 -8.69
C PHE A 86 7.00 -21.38 -10.04
N SER A 87 7.50 -20.24 -10.49
CA SER A 87 8.24 -20.12 -11.73
C SER A 87 9.59 -20.84 -11.71
N SER A 88 10.27 -20.88 -10.55
CA SER A 88 11.55 -21.59 -10.39
C SER A 88 11.42 -23.08 -10.05
N GLY A 89 10.19 -23.59 -9.88
CA GLY A 89 9.97 -24.97 -9.44
C GLY A 89 10.41 -25.28 -8.01
N ALA A 90 10.85 -24.26 -7.26
CA ALA A 90 11.36 -24.40 -5.89
C ALA A 90 10.33 -24.98 -4.91
N VAL A 91 9.02 -24.87 -5.22
CA VAL A 91 7.95 -25.51 -4.45
C VAL A 91 8.13 -27.02 -4.36
N LYS A 92 8.47 -27.67 -5.50
CA LYS A 92 8.67 -29.14 -5.53
C LYS A 92 9.83 -29.53 -4.61
N ASN A 93 10.93 -28.81 -4.68
CA ASN A 93 12.11 -29.07 -3.85
C ASN A 93 11.82 -28.82 -2.36
N ALA A 94 11.09 -27.75 -2.01
CA ALA A 94 10.70 -27.46 -0.64
C ALA A 94 9.80 -28.53 -0.04
N LEU A 95 8.84 -29.06 -0.84
CA LEU A 95 7.97 -30.15 -0.41
C LEU A 95 8.73 -31.48 -0.32
N ALA A 96 9.65 -31.76 -1.23
CA ALA A 96 10.49 -32.96 -1.19
C ALA A 96 11.41 -32.99 0.04
N THR A 97 11.82 -31.84 0.56
CA THR A 97 12.60 -31.74 1.81
C THR A 97 11.75 -31.78 3.07
N GLY A 98 10.45 -32.12 2.98
CA GLY A 98 9.55 -32.30 4.12
C GLY A 98 8.93 -30.98 4.67
N GLN A 99 9.06 -29.87 3.94
CA GLN A 99 8.38 -28.62 4.37
C GLN A 99 6.87 -28.74 4.13
N SER A 100 6.06 -28.39 5.14
CA SER A 100 4.61 -28.31 4.97
C SER A 100 4.23 -27.09 4.12
N ARG A 101 3.13 -27.23 3.35
CA ARG A 101 2.60 -26.13 2.51
C ARG A 101 2.24 -24.90 3.34
N THR A 102 1.67 -25.09 4.52
CA THR A 102 1.32 -24.00 5.46
C THR A 102 2.57 -23.23 5.91
N ARG A 103 3.65 -23.94 6.24
CA ARG A 103 4.91 -23.33 6.65
C ARG A 103 5.54 -22.51 5.53
N LEU A 104 5.45 -23.00 4.31
CA LEU A 104 5.94 -22.31 3.12
C LEU A 104 5.11 -21.04 2.85
N TYR A 105 3.77 -21.15 2.92
CA TYR A 105 2.87 -20.01 2.80
C TYR A 105 3.16 -18.93 3.86
N ALA A 106 3.23 -19.34 5.13
CA ALA A 106 3.49 -18.42 6.23
C ALA A 106 4.84 -17.69 6.08
N ALA A 107 5.89 -18.39 5.64
CA ALA A 107 7.19 -17.78 5.40
C ALA A 107 7.14 -16.73 4.29
N LYS A 108 6.42 -17.00 3.19
CA LYS A 108 6.27 -16.07 2.07
C LYS A 108 5.39 -14.89 2.43
N TRP A 109 4.28 -15.13 3.14
CA TRP A 109 3.43 -14.07 3.64
C TRP A 109 4.19 -13.11 4.56
N LEU A 110 4.94 -13.67 5.53
CA LEU A 110 5.71 -12.86 6.48
C LEU A 110 6.80 -12.03 5.79
N LEU A 111 7.52 -12.62 4.84
CA LEU A 111 8.54 -11.90 4.08
C LEU A 111 7.93 -10.79 3.21
N THR A 112 6.84 -11.09 2.50
CA THR A 112 6.12 -10.10 1.68
C THR A 112 5.62 -8.95 2.54
N SER A 113 4.99 -9.25 3.68
CA SER A 113 4.49 -8.26 4.63
C SER A 113 5.60 -7.36 5.16
N LEU A 114 6.74 -7.92 5.53
CA LEU A 114 7.90 -7.15 6.01
C LEU A 114 8.41 -6.18 4.95
N ILE A 115 8.50 -6.61 3.70
CA ILE A 115 8.94 -5.76 2.59
C ILE A 115 7.93 -4.65 2.32
N VAL A 116 6.63 -4.97 2.28
CA VAL A 116 5.58 -3.97 2.08
C VAL A 116 5.60 -2.92 3.20
N LEU A 117 5.75 -3.33 4.46
CA LEU A 117 5.89 -2.40 5.58
C LEU A 117 7.13 -1.52 5.46
N THR A 118 8.26 -2.08 5.02
CA THR A 118 9.47 -1.29 4.75
C THR A 118 9.23 -0.24 3.65
N LEU A 119 8.51 -0.59 2.60
CA LEU A 119 8.15 0.34 1.52
C LEU A 119 7.23 1.48 2.01
N VAL A 120 6.32 1.21 2.95
CA VAL A 120 5.51 2.26 3.62
C VAL A 120 6.40 3.24 4.37
N VAL A 121 7.34 2.74 5.15
CA VAL A 121 8.29 3.59 5.89
C VAL A 121 9.11 4.44 4.92
N VAL A 122 9.57 3.87 3.81
CA VAL A 122 10.29 4.60 2.76
C VAL A 122 9.41 5.68 2.13
N TYR A 123 8.15 5.37 1.83
CA TYR A 123 7.20 6.31 1.24
C TYR A 123 6.92 7.49 2.18
N LEU A 124 6.51 7.23 3.42
CA LEU A 124 6.20 8.27 4.40
C LEU A 124 7.46 9.08 4.76
N GLY A 125 8.58 8.40 4.97
CA GLY A 125 9.86 9.02 5.30
C GLY A 125 10.39 9.94 4.20
N SER A 126 10.30 9.52 2.93
CA SER A 126 10.75 10.35 1.80
C SER A 126 9.89 11.59 1.61
N GLY A 127 8.57 11.50 1.78
CA GLY A 127 7.68 12.66 1.71
C GLY A 127 7.92 13.64 2.86
N LEU A 128 8.11 13.16 4.08
CA LEU A 128 8.46 14.00 5.23
C LEU A 128 9.81 14.68 5.03
N LEU A 129 10.84 13.95 4.58
CA LEU A 129 12.14 14.52 4.31
C LEU A 129 12.07 15.61 3.23
N ALA A 130 11.33 15.36 2.15
CA ALA A 130 11.13 16.37 1.11
C ALA A 130 10.46 17.64 1.66
N THR A 131 9.43 17.49 2.50
CA THR A 131 8.77 18.65 3.13
C THR A 131 9.70 19.40 4.07
N THR A 132 10.43 18.69 4.92
CA THR A 132 11.34 19.33 5.89
C THR A 132 12.47 20.08 5.22
N ILE A 133 12.99 19.60 4.10
CA ILE A 133 14.04 20.27 3.32
C ILE A 133 13.50 21.54 2.66
N VAL A 134 12.28 21.50 2.11
CA VAL A 134 11.73 22.62 1.30
C VAL A 134 11.05 23.67 2.19
N ARG A 135 10.38 23.27 3.27
CA ARG A 135 9.47 24.14 4.06
C ARG A 135 9.76 24.16 5.56
N GLY A 136 10.71 23.33 6.01
CA GLY A 136 10.98 23.13 7.42
C GLY A 136 10.05 22.09 8.07
N PRO A 137 10.38 21.69 9.33
CA PRO A 137 9.66 20.62 10.03
C PRO A 137 8.24 20.97 10.45
N GLY A 138 7.89 22.27 10.50
CA GLY A 138 6.61 22.73 11.03
C GLY A 138 6.49 22.54 12.55
N THR A 139 5.35 22.93 13.09
CA THR A 139 5.01 22.72 14.51
C THR A 139 4.16 21.47 14.68
N TRP A 140 4.55 20.62 15.60
CA TRP A 140 3.87 19.37 15.90
C TRP A 140 3.09 19.52 17.21
N THR A 141 1.80 19.19 17.16
CA THR A 141 0.96 19.15 18.37
C THR A 141 0.77 17.68 18.83
N ALA A 142 0.38 17.49 20.08
CA ALA A 142 0.09 16.14 20.59
C ALA A 142 -1.07 15.48 19.84
N SER A 143 -2.05 16.25 19.37
CA SER A 143 -3.16 15.78 18.55
C SER A 143 -2.69 15.31 17.16
N ASP A 144 -1.73 16.01 16.55
CA ASP A 144 -1.16 15.58 15.27
C ASP A 144 -0.43 14.24 15.41
N LEU A 145 0.32 14.06 16.50
CA LEU A 145 1.04 12.81 16.76
C LEU A 145 0.08 11.63 16.97
N SER A 146 -1.01 11.83 17.72
CA SER A 146 -2.02 10.78 17.93
C SER A 146 -2.74 10.40 16.63
N ALA A 147 -3.14 11.39 15.84
CA ALA A 147 -3.77 11.17 14.53
C ALA A 147 -2.82 10.43 13.56
N LEU A 148 -1.53 10.77 13.59
CA LEU A 148 -0.51 10.10 12.81
C LEU A 148 -0.36 8.63 13.19
N VAL A 149 -0.23 8.32 14.48
CA VAL A 149 -0.08 6.94 14.96
C VAL A 149 -1.29 6.10 14.54
N LEU A 150 -2.50 6.62 14.73
CA LEU A 150 -3.73 5.93 14.33
C LEU A 150 -3.80 5.74 12.80
N GLY A 151 -3.47 6.76 12.03
CA GLY A 151 -3.45 6.69 10.56
C GLY A 151 -2.43 5.68 10.04
N VAL A 152 -1.22 5.66 10.60
CA VAL A 152 -0.19 4.65 10.24
C VAL A 152 -0.64 3.25 10.62
N LEU A 153 -1.21 3.05 11.81
CA LEU A 153 -1.72 1.74 12.23
C LEU A 153 -2.85 1.25 11.29
N ALA A 154 -3.80 2.12 10.97
CA ALA A 154 -4.86 1.80 10.01
C ALA A 154 -4.29 1.40 8.65
N GLN A 155 -3.35 2.18 8.12
CA GLN A 155 -2.68 1.90 6.85
C GLN A 155 -1.93 0.57 6.87
N VAL A 156 -1.23 0.25 7.96
CA VAL A 156 -0.54 -1.04 8.15
C VAL A 156 -1.53 -2.20 8.12
N VAL A 157 -2.64 -2.11 8.84
CA VAL A 157 -3.68 -3.16 8.87
C VAL A 157 -4.24 -3.39 7.46
N ILE A 158 -4.59 -2.33 6.75
CA ILE A 158 -5.10 -2.38 5.39
C ILE A 158 -4.10 -3.07 4.45
N LEU A 159 -2.85 -2.63 4.48
CA LEU A 159 -1.80 -3.20 3.61
C LEU A 159 -1.51 -4.66 3.93
N LEU A 160 -1.52 -5.06 5.21
CA LEU A 160 -1.37 -6.45 5.60
C LEU A 160 -2.54 -7.31 5.11
N ALA A 161 -3.78 -6.80 5.19
CA ALA A 161 -4.96 -7.49 4.68
C ALA A 161 -4.85 -7.70 3.15
N PHE A 162 -4.55 -6.64 2.40
CA PHE A 162 -4.38 -6.73 0.95
C PHE A 162 -3.18 -7.61 0.54
N THR A 163 -2.08 -7.53 1.26
CA THR A 163 -0.92 -8.41 1.05
C THR A 163 -1.29 -9.88 1.28
N SER A 164 -2.11 -10.17 2.29
CA SER A 164 -2.62 -11.52 2.55
C SER A 164 -3.43 -12.05 1.38
N VAL A 165 -4.32 -11.24 0.81
CA VAL A 165 -5.08 -11.59 -0.40
C VAL A 165 -4.15 -11.83 -1.58
N GLY A 166 -3.17 -10.96 -1.81
CA GLY A 166 -2.20 -11.09 -2.91
C GLY A 166 -1.39 -12.39 -2.83
N VAL A 167 -0.87 -12.70 -1.65
CA VAL A 167 -0.13 -13.95 -1.42
C VAL A 167 -1.05 -15.16 -1.57
N ALA A 168 -2.29 -15.12 -1.04
CA ALA A 168 -3.26 -16.20 -1.16
C ALA A 168 -3.60 -16.49 -2.64
N LEU A 169 -3.88 -15.44 -3.43
CA LEU A 169 -4.13 -15.56 -4.87
C LEU A 169 -2.93 -16.15 -5.60
N THR A 170 -1.69 -15.78 -5.22
CA THR A 170 -0.48 -16.32 -5.82
C THR A 170 -0.33 -17.81 -5.54
N PHE A 171 -0.64 -18.27 -4.33
CA PHE A 171 -0.62 -19.69 -3.99
C PHE A 171 -1.77 -20.48 -4.64
N TRP A 172 -2.90 -19.86 -4.85
CA TRP A 172 -4.06 -20.48 -5.49
C TRP A 172 -3.84 -20.62 -7.00
N LEU A 173 -3.48 -19.53 -7.69
CA LEU A 173 -3.33 -19.52 -9.14
C LEU A 173 -1.98 -20.06 -9.62
N ARG A 174 -0.95 -20.07 -8.76
CA ARG A 174 0.40 -20.62 -9.02
C ARG A 174 1.12 -20.05 -10.24
N ASN A 175 0.70 -18.87 -10.71
CA ASN A 175 1.26 -18.22 -11.90
C ASN A 175 1.11 -16.69 -11.82
N GLY A 176 1.57 -15.99 -12.85
CA GLY A 176 1.46 -14.51 -12.95
C GLY A 176 0.04 -13.97 -13.04
N ALA A 177 -0.98 -14.81 -13.29
CA ALA A 177 -2.39 -14.38 -13.29
C ALA A 177 -2.84 -13.87 -11.90
N ALA A 178 -2.14 -14.22 -10.84
CA ALA A 178 -2.39 -13.68 -9.50
C ALA A 178 -2.31 -12.16 -9.44
N ALA A 179 -1.42 -11.53 -10.21
CA ALA A 179 -1.32 -10.06 -10.30
C ALA A 179 -2.58 -9.45 -10.90
N TRP A 180 -3.10 -10.04 -11.97
CA TRP A 180 -4.33 -9.60 -12.63
C TRP A 180 -5.57 -9.83 -11.77
N ALA A 181 -5.65 -10.99 -11.11
CA ALA A 181 -6.74 -11.28 -10.17
C ALA A 181 -6.73 -10.31 -9.00
N TYR A 182 -5.58 -9.97 -8.47
CA TYR A 182 -5.43 -8.97 -7.41
C TYR A 182 -5.80 -7.56 -7.90
N LEU A 183 -5.36 -7.16 -9.09
CA LEU A 183 -5.76 -5.89 -9.70
C LEU A 183 -7.27 -5.83 -9.86
N GLY A 184 -7.92 -6.89 -10.36
CA GLY A 184 -9.37 -6.96 -10.42
C GLY A 184 -10.01 -6.81 -9.04
N PHE A 185 -9.53 -7.53 -8.06
CA PHE A 185 -10.01 -7.43 -6.67
C PHE A 185 -9.88 -6.01 -6.10
N ALA A 186 -8.78 -5.31 -6.38
CA ALA A 186 -8.55 -3.95 -5.88
C ALA A 186 -9.28 -2.87 -6.70
N LEU A 187 -9.34 -3.00 -8.03
CA LEU A 187 -9.89 -1.96 -8.92
C LEU A 187 -11.40 -2.06 -9.12
N VAL A 188 -11.96 -3.26 -9.17
CA VAL A 188 -13.40 -3.44 -9.44
C VAL A 188 -14.28 -2.69 -8.44
N PRO A 189 -14.05 -2.75 -7.12
CA PRO A 189 -14.82 -1.97 -6.17
C PRO A 189 -14.71 -0.45 -6.38
N VAL A 190 -13.52 0.04 -6.75
CA VAL A 190 -13.29 1.47 -7.02
C VAL A 190 -14.06 1.91 -8.25
N ILE A 191 -13.96 1.17 -9.35
CA ILE A 191 -14.66 1.45 -10.61
C ILE A 191 -16.17 1.37 -10.40
N ALA A 192 -16.64 0.35 -9.67
CA ALA A 192 -18.06 0.20 -9.34
C ALA A 192 -18.58 1.41 -8.54
N HIS A 193 -17.80 1.88 -7.56
CA HIS A 193 -18.17 3.05 -6.76
C HIS A 193 -18.27 4.33 -7.61
N ILE A 194 -17.30 4.55 -8.50
CA ILE A 194 -17.32 5.69 -9.42
C ILE A 194 -18.54 5.62 -10.36
N ALA A 195 -18.81 4.46 -10.93
CA ALA A 195 -19.97 4.25 -11.83
C ALA A 195 -21.31 4.45 -11.10
N LEU A 196 -21.44 3.91 -9.88
CA LEU A 196 -22.62 4.09 -9.05
C LEU A 196 -22.81 5.56 -8.63
N GLY A 197 -21.73 6.28 -8.38
CA GLY A 197 -21.76 7.70 -8.01
C GLY A 197 -22.33 8.60 -9.12
N GLN A 198 -22.24 8.16 -10.39
CA GLN A 198 -22.85 8.88 -11.51
C GLN A 198 -24.35 8.60 -11.70
N THR A 199 -24.84 7.50 -11.16
CA THR A 199 -26.23 7.03 -11.40
C THR A 199 -27.12 7.06 -10.16
N MET A 200 -26.53 7.08 -8.97
CA MET A 200 -27.26 7.04 -7.70
C MET A 200 -27.27 8.40 -6.99
N SER A 201 -28.33 8.65 -6.22
CA SER A 201 -28.35 9.81 -5.31
C SER A 201 -27.29 9.66 -4.22
N PRO A 202 -26.74 10.78 -3.67
CA PRO A 202 -25.70 10.77 -2.64
C PRO A 202 -26.06 9.93 -1.41
N GLU A 203 -27.32 9.93 -1.00
CA GLU A 203 -27.81 9.14 0.14
C GLU A 203 -27.73 7.62 -0.12
N LYS A 204 -28.14 7.18 -1.32
CA LYS A 204 -28.04 5.76 -1.71
C LYS A 204 -26.61 5.34 -1.89
N LEU A 205 -25.76 6.21 -2.42
CA LEU A 205 -24.34 5.96 -2.57
C LEU A 205 -23.69 5.78 -1.18
N ALA A 206 -24.00 6.65 -0.21
CA ALA A 206 -23.52 6.54 1.16
C ALA A 206 -23.91 5.20 1.81
N ALA A 207 -25.09 4.68 1.54
CA ALA A 207 -25.53 3.38 2.04
C ALA A 207 -24.72 2.21 1.44
N THR A 208 -24.06 2.37 0.30
CA THR A 208 -23.20 1.34 -0.31
C THR A 208 -21.77 1.33 0.25
N ILE A 209 -21.33 2.40 0.92
CA ILE A 209 -19.96 2.53 1.47
C ILE A 209 -19.55 1.35 2.35
N PRO A 210 -20.36 0.86 3.32
CA PRO A 210 -19.96 -0.25 4.17
C PRO A 210 -19.69 -1.56 3.42
N TYR A 211 -20.30 -1.72 2.24
CA TYR A 211 -20.14 -2.91 1.40
C TYR A 211 -19.02 -2.77 0.37
N ASN A 212 -18.48 -1.57 0.20
CA ASN A 212 -17.41 -1.31 -0.75
C ASN A 212 -16.08 -1.19 0.00
N ILE A 213 -15.31 -2.28 -0.01
CA ILE A 213 -14.02 -2.39 0.69
C ILE A 213 -13.08 -1.21 0.36
N ALA A 214 -13.00 -0.80 -0.91
CA ALA A 214 -12.11 0.29 -1.31
C ALA A 214 -12.54 1.64 -0.71
N VAL A 215 -13.85 1.90 -0.65
CA VAL A 215 -14.40 3.16 -0.11
C VAL A 215 -14.40 3.15 1.41
N SER A 216 -14.65 2.00 2.03
CA SER A 216 -14.52 1.85 3.49
C SER A 216 -13.09 2.12 3.95
N ILE A 217 -12.10 1.72 3.14
CA ILE A 217 -10.68 1.98 3.39
C ILE A 217 -10.37 3.49 3.32
N THR A 218 -10.90 4.20 2.29
CA THR A 218 -10.72 5.65 2.18
C THR A 218 -11.43 6.39 3.31
N ALA A 219 -12.66 6.00 3.64
CA ALA A 219 -13.41 6.57 4.76
C ALA A 219 -12.72 6.34 6.11
N PHE A 220 -12.05 5.19 6.29
CA PHE A 220 -11.29 4.90 7.50
C PHE A 220 -10.00 5.74 7.59
N ALA A 221 -9.37 6.04 6.47
CA ALA A 221 -8.21 6.93 6.42
C ALA A 221 -8.59 8.39 6.71
N ASP A 222 -9.82 8.81 6.33
CA ASP A 222 -10.35 10.13 6.60
C ASP A 222 -10.94 10.29 8.02
N TRP A 223 -11.04 9.20 8.79
CA TRP A 223 -11.61 9.25 10.15
C TRP A 223 -10.83 10.20 11.10
N GLY A 224 -9.56 10.43 10.85
CA GLY A 224 -8.78 11.44 11.55
C GLY A 224 -9.24 12.89 11.28
N SER A 225 -10.03 13.15 10.23
CA SER A 225 -10.60 14.46 9.90
C SER A 225 -11.97 14.70 10.52
N LEU A 226 -12.64 13.65 11.03
CA LEU A 226 -13.99 13.74 11.62
C LEU A 226 -13.96 14.00 13.13
N THR A 227 -12.79 14.06 13.75
CA THR A 227 -12.62 14.32 15.20
C THR A 227 -12.15 15.73 15.53
N THR A 228 -12.17 16.64 14.56
CA THR A 228 -11.98 18.09 14.72
C THR A 228 -13.26 18.82 14.38
#